data_f069c5d51c9535120e06ad3f9d387ece
#
_entry.id   f069c5d51c9535120e06ad3f9d387ece
#
_cell.length_a   1.000
_cell.length_b   1.000
_cell.length_c   1.000
_cell.angle_alpha   90.00
_cell.angle_beta   90.00
_cell.angle_gamma   90.00
#
_symmetry.space_group_name_H-M   'P 1'
#
loop_
_entity.id
_entity.type
_entity.pdbx_description
1 polymer ?
#
loop_
_entity_poly.entity_id
_entity_poly.type
_entity_poly.pdbx_seq_one_letter_code
_entity_poly.pdbx_strand_id
1 'polypeptide(L)'
;MGKPTGFMEYDRCEAASVEPKERIKNFNEFHVFLSKENQQKQAARCMDCGVPFCQSGMTIAGMTSGCPLHNLVPEWNDLVYTGNWEQAYNRLHKTNNFPEFTSRVCPALCEKACTCGHWGSPVSVRDNEHGVIETAYANGYAAPKPPKVRTGKKVAIIGSGPSGLAAADQLNQRGHDVTVYEREDRVGGLLMYGIPNMKLDKSIIDRKVNIMKEEGIHFVIGCDVGKDIKPAELYKKYDRIILCCGAKNPRDIKADGRDAKGIYFAVDYLTQNTKSLLNSNLTDGKFVSAKGKNVVIIGGGDTGNDCVGTAIRQGAKSVTQLEMMPCPPTERAANNPWPQWPKVLKTDYGQEEAIAVFGHDPRIYKTTVKEFHKDKNGNLKELTIVSLESKKDEKTGRFMMVPVEGSEKKLPAELVLIAAGFLGTESYVAKAFGVELNARTNVSTQEGHYATNVKNVYVAGDNHRGQSLVVWAIREGREAAREVDESLMGYSYLSVQ
;
A
#
# COMPACT_ATOMS: atom_id res chain seq x y z
N MET A 1 0.07 31.08 9.76
CA MET A 1 -1.16 30.82 9.01
C MET A 1 -0.83 30.82 7.54
N GLY A 2 -1.29 29.84 6.78
CA GLY A 2 -1.14 29.81 5.32
C GLY A 2 -1.69 31.08 4.68
N LYS A 3 -1.62 31.17 3.36
CA LYS A 3 -2.20 32.31 2.66
C LYS A 3 -3.71 32.10 2.54
N PRO A 4 -4.59 32.84 3.26
CA PRO A 4 -6.03 32.55 3.28
C PRO A 4 -6.70 32.58 1.90
N THR A 5 -6.12 33.31 0.95
CA THR A 5 -6.62 33.49 -0.42
C THR A 5 -5.82 32.71 -1.47
N GLY A 6 -4.80 31.95 -1.05
CA GLY A 6 -3.88 31.27 -1.98
C GLY A 6 -4.57 30.30 -2.93
N PHE A 7 -5.65 29.61 -2.49
CA PHE A 7 -6.43 28.72 -3.37
C PHE A 7 -7.22 29.45 -4.47
N MET A 8 -7.39 30.76 -4.34
CA MET A 8 -8.01 31.64 -5.35
C MET A 8 -6.98 32.27 -6.28
N GLU A 9 -5.71 32.33 -5.88
CA GLU A 9 -4.64 33.03 -6.59
C GLU A 9 -3.77 32.09 -7.43
N TYR A 10 -3.66 30.83 -7.00
CA TYR A 10 -2.82 29.83 -7.65
C TYR A 10 -3.66 28.64 -8.09
N ASP A 11 -3.48 28.24 -9.34
CA ASP A 11 -4.06 26.99 -9.84
C ASP A 11 -3.40 25.76 -9.19
N ARG A 12 -4.16 24.66 -9.11
CA ARG A 12 -3.59 23.37 -8.71
C ARG A 12 -2.57 22.91 -9.74
N CYS A 13 -1.40 22.55 -9.24
CA CYS A 13 -0.35 21.88 -10.01
C CYS A 13 0.04 20.60 -9.31
N GLU A 14 0.23 19.53 -10.04
CA GLU A 14 0.69 18.22 -9.57
C GLU A 14 2.02 17.87 -10.25
N ALA A 15 2.75 16.92 -9.64
CA ALA A 15 3.92 16.33 -10.25
C ALA A 15 3.58 15.78 -11.64
N ALA A 16 4.33 16.18 -12.66
CA ALA A 16 4.20 15.63 -13.99
C ALA A 16 4.68 14.17 -14.05
N SER A 17 4.26 13.45 -15.06
CA SER A 17 4.78 12.11 -15.34
C SER A 17 5.53 12.10 -16.65
N VAL A 18 6.59 11.31 -16.73
CA VAL A 18 7.27 11.01 -18.00
C VAL A 18 6.26 10.37 -18.96
N GLU A 19 6.31 10.75 -20.23
CA GLU A 19 5.42 10.26 -21.28
C GLU A 19 5.33 8.72 -21.29
N PRO A 20 4.14 8.12 -21.41
CA PRO A 20 3.94 6.67 -21.29
C PRO A 20 4.89 5.83 -22.16
N LYS A 21 5.09 6.22 -23.43
CA LYS A 21 5.98 5.49 -24.35
C LYS A 21 7.46 5.60 -24.00
N GLU A 22 7.86 6.59 -23.21
CA GLU A 22 9.23 6.74 -22.73
C GLU A 22 9.43 6.02 -21.41
N ARG A 23 8.51 6.17 -20.45
CA ARG A 23 8.64 5.59 -19.11
C ARG A 23 8.57 4.05 -19.10
N ILE A 24 7.93 3.42 -20.09
CA ILE A 24 7.88 1.95 -20.20
C ILE A 24 9.22 1.31 -20.59
N LYS A 25 10.22 2.07 -21.01
CA LYS A 25 11.54 1.56 -21.43
C LYS A 25 12.40 1.07 -20.26
N ASN A 26 12.01 1.38 -19.02
CA ASN A 26 12.73 1.00 -17.81
C ASN A 26 11.77 0.83 -16.62
N PHE A 27 12.32 0.48 -15.45
CA PHE A 27 11.59 0.33 -14.18
C PHE A 27 11.91 1.46 -13.17
N ASN A 28 12.38 2.61 -13.61
CA ASN A 28 12.64 3.76 -12.74
C ASN A 28 11.35 4.48 -12.38
N GLU A 29 11.35 5.22 -11.27
CA GLU A 29 10.26 6.16 -10.95
C GLU A 29 10.08 7.16 -12.10
N PHE A 30 8.84 7.47 -12.43
CA PHE A 30 8.49 8.27 -13.62
C PHE A 30 7.84 9.62 -13.28
N HIS A 31 7.68 9.96 -12.00
CA HIS A 31 7.17 11.27 -11.60
C HIS A 31 8.26 12.33 -11.67
N VAL A 32 7.91 13.48 -12.28
CA VAL A 32 8.76 14.67 -12.32
C VAL A 32 8.23 15.63 -11.27
N PHE A 33 8.91 15.67 -10.14
CA PHE A 33 8.44 16.39 -8.97
C PHE A 33 8.48 17.92 -9.14
N LEU A 34 7.63 18.60 -8.39
CA LEU A 34 7.51 20.05 -8.42
C LEU A 34 8.81 20.73 -7.95
N SER A 35 9.15 21.86 -8.54
CA SER A 35 10.19 22.74 -8.02
C SER A 35 9.81 23.29 -6.63
N LYS A 36 10.79 23.70 -5.84
CA LYS A 36 10.54 24.31 -4.52
C LYS A 36 9.58 25.49 -4.59
N GLU A 37 9.71 26.35 -5.60
CA GLU A 37 8.81 27.48 -5.83
C GLU A 37 7.38 27.03 -6.10
N ASN A 38 7.18 26.03 -6.95
CA ASN A 38 5.86 25.48 -7.22
C ASN A 38 5.27 24.78 -5.99
N GLN A 39 6.08 24.07 -5.21
CA GLN A 39 5.64 23.47 -3.95
C GLN A 39 5.17 24.53 -2.94
N GLN A 40 5.90 25.67 -2.82
CA GLN A 40 5.47 26.78 -1.99
C GLN A 40 4.13 27.38 -2.45
N LYS A 41 3.93 27.55 -3.77
CA LYS A 41 2.65 27.97 -4.34
C LYS A 41 1.53 26.96 -4.05
N GLN A 42 1.80 25.67 -4.18
CA GLN A 42 0.80 24.64 -3.86
C GLN A 42 0.50 24.58 -2.36
N ALA A 43 1.48 24.75 -1.50
CA ALA A 43 1.29 24.84 -0.07
C ALA A 43 0.46 26.08 0.35
N ALA A 44 0.70 27.24 -0.32
CA ALA A 44 -0.08 28.45 -0.14
C ALA A 44 -1.58 28.30 -0.45
N ARG A 45 -1.95 27.28 -1.25
CA ARG A 45 -3.37 26.98 -1.53
C ARG A 45 -4.12 26.41 -0.32
N CYS A 46 -3.40 25.98 0.73
CA CYS A 46 -4.04 25.56 1.97
C CYS A 46 -4.54 26.79 2.73
N MET A 47 -5.87 26.93 2.81
CA MET A 47 -6.49 28.06 3.52
C MET A 47 -6.55 27.89 5.05
N ASP A 48 -5.92 26.85 5.59
CA ASP A 48 -5.96 26.52 7.02
C ASP A 48 -7.38 26.57 7.61
N CYS A 49 -8.29 25.83 6.97
CA CYS A 49 -9.70 25.83 7.35
C CYS A 49 -9.90 25.27 8.76
N GLY A 50 -10.82 25.88 9.54
CA GLY A 50 -11.12 25.49 10.93
C GLY A 50 -11.71 24.09 11.09
N VAL A 51 -12.07 23.42 9.98
CA VAL A 51 -12.56 22.03 9.96
C VAL A 51 -11.77 21.25 8.89
N PRO A 52 -10.53 20.82 9.21
CA PRO A 52 -9.63 20.19 8.25
C PRO A 52 -10.00 18.72 8.03
N PHE A 53 -10.97 18.42 7.17
CA PHE A 53 -11.34 17.05 6.80
C PHE A 53 -10.16 16.23 6.24
N CYS A 54 -9.13 16.87 5.70
CA CYS A 54 -7.91 16.22 5.30
C CYS A 54 -7.23 15.40 6.41
N GLN A 55 -7.44 15.80 7.68
CA GLN A 55 -6.88 15.13 8.88
C GLN A 55 -7.85 14.15 9.54
N SER A 56 -9.11 14.01 9.08
CA SER A 56 -10.17 13.38 9.87
C SER A 56 -9.99 11.87 10.06
N GLY A 57 -9.49 11.16 9.04
CA GLY A 57 -9.36 9.70 9.10
C GLY A 57 -10.66 8.93 9.36
N MET A 58 -11.81 9.57 9.15
CA MET A 58 -13.12 8.98 9.44
C MET A 58 -13.53 7.94 8.42
N THR A 59 -14.33 6.95 8.86
CA THR A 59 -15.00 6.03 7.94
C THR A 59 -16.39 6.55 7.62
N ILE A 60 -16.62 6.91 6.34
CA ILE A 60 -17.91 7.41 5.84
C ILE A 60 -18.37 6.49 4.72
N ALA A 61 -19.60 5.97 4.82
CA ALA A 61 -20.16 5.02 3.86
C ALA A 61 -19.24 3.80 3.57
N GLY A 62 -18.56 3.30 4.61
CA GLY A 62 -17.65 2.14 4.55
C GLY A 62 -16.27 2.41 3.95
N MET A 63 -15.95 3.67 3.64
CA MET A 63 -14.64 4.05 3.09
C MET A 63 -13.99 5.17 3.91
N THR A 64 -12.66 5.19 3.91
CA THR A 64 -11.90 6.20 4.65
C THR A 64 -11.97 7.56 3.96
N SER A 65 -12.23 8.62 4.74
CA SER A 65 -12.18 10.02 4.34
C SER A 65 -11.16 10.76 5.19
N GLY A 66 -10.25 11.49 4.56
CA GLY A 66 -9.13 12.13 5.24
C GLY A 66 -8.01 11.17 5.63
N CYS A 67 -6.96 11.70 6.24
CA CYS A 67 -5.75 10.95 6.60
C CYS A 67 -5.93 10.16 7.90
N PRO A 68 -5.82 8.81 7.89
CA PRO A 68 -5.86 8.00 9.11
C PRO A 68 -4.74 8.32 10.12
N LEU A 69 -3.62 8.86 9.66
CA LEU A 69 -2.53 9.30 10.54
C LEU A 69 -2.81 10.65 11.22
N HIS A 70 -3.98 11.24 10.99
CA HIS A 70 -4.31 12.61 11.42
C HIS A 70 -3.19 13.61 11.11
N ASN A 71 -2.62 13.46 9.91
CA ASN A 71 -1.45 14.21 9.48
C ASN A 71 -1.75 15.72 9.49
N LEU A 72 -0.88 16.49 10.14
CA LEU A 72 -1.07 17.92 10.43
C LEU A 72 -0.90 18.78 9.16
N VAL A 73 -1.71 18.47 8.14
CA VAL A 73 -1.60 19.01 6.78
C VAL A 73 -1.61 20.54 6.73
N PRO A 74 -2.52 21.28 7.40
CA PRO A 74 -2.49 22.74 7.35
C PRO A 74 -1.19 23.33 7.91
N GLU A 75 -0.71 22.78 9.03
CA GLU A 75 0.44 23.34 9.74
C GLU A 75 1.75 23.18 8.94
N TRP A 76 2.02 21.99 8.41
CA TRP A 76 3.25 21.81 7.63
C TRP A 76 3.14 22.44 6.21
N ASN A 77 1.95 22.62 5.64
CA ASN A 77 1.78 23.41 4.41
C ASN A 77 2.11 24.90 4.65
N ASP A 78 1.72 25.48 5.79
CA ASP A 78 2.11 26.83 6.14
C ASP A 78 3.63 26.99 6.22
N LEU A 79 4.29 26.01 6.84
CA LEU A 79 5.75 25.99 6.95
C LEU A 79 6.43 25.83 5.57
N VAL A 80 5.87 25.03 4.67
CA VAL A 80 6.37 24.92 3.28
C VAL A 80 6.18 26.23 2.55
N TYR A 81 5.01 26.86 2.64
CA TYR A 81 4.72 28.14 2.00
C TYR A 81 5.71 29.23 2.44
N THR A 82 6.03 29.30 3.72
CA THR A 82 6.95 30.28 4.29
C THR A 82 8.42 29.90 4.14
N GLY A 83 8.74 28.75 3.52
CA GLY A 83 10.11 28.29 3.29
C GLY A 83 10.80 27.65 4.49
N ASN A 84 10.08 27.34 5.55
CA ASN A 84 10.57 26.71 6.78
C ASN A 84 10.62 25.17 6.66
N TRP A 85 11.43 24.65 5.76
CA TRP A 85 11.45 23.25 5.35
C TRP A 85 11.83 22.28 6.48
N GLU A 86 12.77 22.64 7.36
CA GLU A 86 13.15 21.81 8.50
C GLU A 86 11.99 21.66 9.49
N GLN A 87 11.33 22.77 9.81
CA GLN A 87 10.16 22.75 10.68
C GLN A 87 9.00 22.00 10.04
N ALA A 88 8.80 22.14 8.71
CA ALA A 88 7.82 21.37 7.97
C ALA A 88 8.08 19.86 8.08
N TYR A 89 9.34 19.43 7.91
CA TYR A 89 9.75 18.04 8.12
C TYR A 89 9.45 17.55 9.55
N ASN A 90 9.88 18.32 10.55
CA ASN A 90 9.64 17.96 11.96
C ASN A 90 8.15 17.86 12.28
N ARG A 91 7.32 18.74 11.69
CA ARG A 91 5.87 18.73 11.89
C ARG A 91 5.20 17.56 11.19
N LEU A 92 5.57 17.26 9.94
CA LEU A 92 5.09 16.12 9.19
C LEU A 92 5.47 14.80 9.88
N HIS A 93 6.71 14.68 10.33
CA HIS A 93 7.25 13.47 10.94
C HIS A 93 6.66 13.18 12.34
N LYS A 94 5.97 14.15 12.96
CA LYS A 94 5.29 13.95 14.23
C LYS A 94 4.17 12.92 14.14
N THR A 95 3.46 12.87 13.04
CA THR A 95 2.32 11.97 12.81
C THR A 95 2.60 10.89 11.78
N ASN A 96 3.55 11.07 10.88
CA ASN A 96 3.92 10.12 9.82
C ASN A 96 5.40 9.73 9.91
N ASN A 97 5.68 8.46 10.18
CA ASN A 97 7.05 7.94 10.26
C ASN A 97 7.72 7.84 8.88
N PHE A 98 6.95 7.73 7.80
CA PHE A 98 7.44 7.38 6.47
C PHE A 98 6.84 8.24 5.34
N PRO A 99 7.06 9.57 5.37
CA PRO A 99 6.60 10.44 4.28
C PRO A 99 7.20 10.04 2.92
N GLU A 100 8.42 9.48 2.90
CA GLU A 100 9.06 8.95 1.71
C GLU A 100 8.27 7.83 1.02
N PHE A 101 7.52 7.03 1.78
CA PHE A 101 6.66 5.96 1.24
C PHE A 101 5.27 6.50 0.93
N THR A 102 4.66 7.21 1.87
CA THR A 102 3.27 7.69 1.71
C THR A 102 3.12 8.69 0.59
N SER A 103 4.09 9.56 0.37
CA SER A 103 4.07 10.51 -0.75
C SER A 103 4.14 9.83 -2.13
N ARG A 104 4.60 8.57 -2.22
CA ARG A 104 4.69 7.80 -3.46
C ARG A 104 3.51 6.83 -3.66
N VAL A 105 3.06 6.18 -2.59
CA VAL A 105 2.11 5.04 -2.71
C VAL A 105 0.75 5.27 -2.06
N CYS A 106 0.57 6.33 -1.26
CA CYS A 106 -0.75 6.65 -0.70
C CYS A 106 -1.68 7.23 -1.79
N PRO A 107 -2.97 6.80 -1.83
CA PRO A 107 -3.94 7.34 -2.79
C PRO A 107 -4.38 8.79 -2.47
N ALA A 108 -3.75 9.44 -1.49
CA ALA A 108 -4.00 10.82 -1.06
C ALA A 108 -5.44 11.06 -0.58
N LEU A 109 -5.87 10.28 0.42
CA LEU A 109 -7.18 10.44 1.09
C LEU A 109 -7.41 11.87 1.58
N CYS A 110 -6.34 12.54 2.05
CA CYS A 110 -6.35 13.93 2.49
C CYS A 110 -6.78 14.90 1.38
N GLU A 111 -6.33 14.69 0.14
CA GLU A 111 -6.72 15.53 -1.01
C GLU A 111 -8.19 15.34 -1.37
N LYS A 112 -8.67 14.08 -1.35
CA LYS A 112 -10.08 13.77 -1.68
C LYS A 112 -11.07 14.30 -0.66
N ALA A 113 -10.61 14.55 0.57
CA ALA A 113 -11.39 15.15 1.66
C ALA A 113 -11.08 16.64 1.89
N CYS A 114 -10.15 17.24 1.13
CA CYS A 114 -9.79 18.65 1.27
C CYS A 114 -10.98 19.57 1.03
N THR A 115 -11.21 20.52 1.93
CA THR A 115 -12.31 21.50 1.85
C THR A 115 -12.21 22.36 0.58
N CYS A 116 -10.99 22.71 0.13
CA CYS A 116 -10.81 23.39 -1.16
C CYS A 116 -11.37 22.57 -2.34
N GLY A 117 -11.33 21.25 -2.26
CA GLY A 117 -11.89 20.37 -3.29
C GLY A 117 -13.41 20.33 -3.37
N HIS A 118 -14.11 20.93 -2.39
CA HIS A 118 -15.57 21.10 -2.43
C HIS A 118 -15.99 22.23 -3.35
N TRP A 119 -15.18 23.29 -3.42
CA TRP A 119 -15.46 24.51 -4.21
C TRP A 119 -14.66 24.58 -5.51
N GLY A 120 -13.62 23.81 -5.64
CA GLY A 120 -12.71 23.84 -6.79
C GLY A 120 -11.75 22.66 -6.76
N SER A 121 -10.44 22.94 -6.81
CA SER A 121 -9.41 21.91 -6.78
C SER A 121 -8.79 21.77 -5.38
N PRO A 122 -8.58 20.55 -4.86
CA PRO A 122 -7.92 20.34 -3.57
C PRO A 122 -6.46 20.80 -3.58
N VAL A 123 -5.86 20.91 -2.40
CA VAL A 123 -4.41 21.15 -2.24
C VAL A 123 -3.65 19.90 -2.69
N SER A 124 -2.50 20.06 -3.39
CA SER A 124 -1.60 18.96 -3.80
C SER A 124 -0.78 18.47 -2.61
N VAL A 125 -1.46 17.85 -1.64
CA VAL A 125 -0.89 17.47 -0.34
C VAL A 125 0.21 16.43 -0.50
N ARG A 126 0.01 15.42 -1.35
CA ARG A 126 0.97 14.34 -1.60
C ARG A 126 2.27 14.86 -2.21
N ASP A 127 2.18 15.78 -3.17
CA ASP A 127 3.36 16.36 -3.82
C ASP A 127 4.12 17.29 -2.85
N ASN A 128 3.41 18.02 -1.99
CA ASN A 128 4.03 18.82 -0.94
C ASN A 128 4.71 17.94 0.12
N GLU A 129 4.07 16.84 0.53
CA GLU A 129 4.67 15.83 1.42
C GLU A 129 5.96 15.27 0.82
N HIS A 130 5.95 14.93 -0.49
CA HIS A 130 7.14 14.50 -1.20
C HIS A 130 8.25 15.57 -1.17
N GLY A 131 7.89 16.83 -1.44
CA GLY A 131 8.85 17.94 -1.40
C GLY A 131 9.48 18.14 -0.04
N VAL A 132 8.71 18.01 1.03
CA VAL A 132 9.21 18.13 2.41
C VAL A 132 10.24 17.03 2.69
N ILE A 133 9.91 15.76 2.40
CA ILE A 133 10.82 14.66 2.74
C ILE A 133 12.09 14.64 1.89
N GLU A 134 12.00 14.89 0.59
CA GLU A 134 13.20 14.93 -0.26
C GLU A 134 14.09 16.12 0.08
N THR A 135 13.50 17.28 0.43
CA THR A 135 14.26 18.42 0.95
C THR A 135 14.94 18.08 2.27
N ALA A 136 14.28 17.30 3.14
CA ALA A 136 14.87 16.90 4.42
C ALA A 136 16.10 15.99 4.23
N TYR A 137 16.03 15.02 3.31
CA TYR A 137 17.20 14.20 2.97
C TYR A 137 18.31 15.02 2.31
N ALA A 138 17.98 15.88 1.36
CA ALA A 138 18.96 16.70 0.65
C ALA A 138 19.73 17.68 1.56
N ASN A 139 19.09 18.16 2.63
CA ASN A 139 19.69 19.10 3.58
C ASN A 139 20.16 18.44 4.90
N GLY A 140 20.06 17.11 5.02
CA GLY A 140 20.50 16.39 6.22
C GLY A 140 19.57 16.53 7.43
N TYR A 141 18.34 17.03 7.27
CA TYR A 141 17.37 17.09 8.37
C TYR A 141 16.86 15.71 8.77
N ALA A 142 16.79 14.79 7.80
CA ALA A 142 16.44 13.38 7.99
C ALA A 142 17.67 12.55 8.42
N ALA A 143 18.43 13.03 9.39
CA ALA A 143 19.57 12.32 9.97
C ALA A 143 19.12 11.36 11.08
N PRO A 144 19.90 10.29 11.37
CA PRO A 144 19.64 9.39 12.48
C PRO A 144 19.54 10.09 13.82
N LYS A 145 18.55 9.75 14.63
CA LYS A 145 18.31 10.32 15.97
C LYS A 145 18.19 9.18 17.00
N PRO A 146 19.30 8.52 17.36
CA PRO A 146 19.25 7.42 18.33
C PRO A 146 18.74 7.92 19.69
N PRO A 147 17.98 7.09 20.44
CA PRO A 147 17.49 7.49 21.75
C PRO A 147 18.64 7.70 22.72
N LYS A 148 18.56 8.78 23.50
CA LYS A 148 19.61 9.16 24.48
C LYS A 148 19.71 8.17 25.65
N VAL A 149 18.61 7.51 25.98
CA VAL A 149 18.49 6.56 27.12
C VAL A 149 17.81 5.29 26.64
N ARG A 150 18.40 4.14 26.97
CA ARG A 150 17.80 2.82 26.74
C ARG A 150 17.05 2.35 27.98
N THR A 151 15.88 1.75 27.77
CA THR A 151 15.02 1.26 28.86
C THR A 151 15.42 -0.13 29.35
N GLY A 152 16.24 -0.85 28.60
CA GLY A 152 16.58 -2.26 28.82
C GLY A 152 15.44 -3.23 28.51
N LYS A 153 14.28 -2.74 28.02
CA LYS A 153 13.17 -3.59 27.56
C LYS A 153 13.39 -4.02 26.12
N LYS A 154 13.09 -5.30 25.83
CA LYS A 154 13.34 -5.93 24.53
C LYS A 154 12.04 -6.28 23.85
N VAL A 155 11.87 -5.83 22.60
CA VAL A 155 10.67 -6.09 21.80
C VAL A 155 11.04 -6.75 20.48
N ALA A 156 10.38 -7.87 20.14
CA ALA A 156 10.45 -8.49 18.83
C ALA A 156 9.27 -8.03 17.97
N ILE A 157 9.54 -7.70 16.71
CA ILE A 157 8.53 -7.39 15.71
C ILE A 157 8.64 -8.40 14.58
N ILE A 158 7.54 -9.05 14.24
CA ILE A 158 7.49 -10.12 13.25
C ILE A 158 6.88 -9.58 11.96
N GLY A 159 7.72 -9.31 10.98
CA GLY A 159 7.39 -8.68 9.71
C GLY A 159 7.85 -7.22 9.63
N SER A 160 8.49 -6.87 8.52
CA SER A 160 9.08 -5.56 8.25
C SER A 160 8.25 -4.72 7.28
N GLY A 161 6.96 -5.01 7.11
CA GLY A 161 6.04 -4.14 6.38
C GLY A 161 5.81 -2.80 7.09
N PRO A 162 5.02 -1.88 6.50
CA PRO A 162 4.82 -0.54 7.05
C PRO A 162 4.40 -0.51 8.52
N SER A 163 3.55 -1.44 8.96
CA SER A 163 3.14 -1.54 10.37
C SER A 163 4.27 -1.93 11.29
N GLY A 164 5.08 -2.93 10.89
CA GLY A 164 6.23 -3.39 11.67
C GLY A 164 7.32 -2.32 11.76
N LEU A 165 7.61 -1.64 10.66
CA LEU A 165 8.56 -0.53 10.64
C LEU A 165 8.08 0.63 11.52
N ALA A 166 6.77 0.98 11.49
CA ALA A 166 6.23 2.04 12.32
C ALA A 166 6.28 1.69 13.81
N ALA A 167 5.95 0.45 14.16
CA ALA A 167 6.09 -0.03 15.53
C ALA A 167 7.55 -0.02 15.99
N ALA A 168 8.49 -0.43 15.13
CA ALA A 168 9.92 -0.44 15.42
C ALA A 168 10.44 0.97 15.68
N ASP A 169 10.10 1.92 14.81
CA ASP A 169 10.52 3.32 14.93
C ASP A 169 10.01 3.94 16.25
N GLN A 170 8.72 3.80 16.54
CA GLN A 170 8.11 4.34 17.77
C GLN A 170 8.74 3.75 19.04
N LEU A 171 8.89 2.42 19.12
CA LEU A 171 9.45 1.76 20.27
C LEU A 171 10.95 2.07 20.48
N ASN A 172 11.70 2.16 19.38
CA ASN A 172 13.10 2.56 19.43
C ASN A 172 13.25 4.00 19.93
N GLN A 173 12.42 4.96 19.46
CA GLN A 173 12.41 6.34 19.95
C GLN A 173 12.13 6.43 21.45
N ARG A 174 11.34 5.48 22.01
CA ARG A 174 11.12 5.33 23.47
C ARG A 174 12.33 4.77 24.22
N GLY A 175 13.32 4.28 23.51
CA GLY A 175 14.53 3.69 24.09
C GLY A 175 14.46 2.19 24.29
N HIS A 176 13.45 1.48 23.78
CA HIS A 176 13.42 0.01 23.84
C HIS A 176 14.43 -0.60 22.86
N ASP A 177 14.91 -1.80 23.19
CA ASP A 177 15.75 -2.60 22.29
C ASP A 177 14.84 -3.36 21.31
N VAL A 178 14.83 -2.97 20.04
CA VAL A 178 13.91 -3.49 19.04
C VAL A 178 14.64 -4.38 18.05
N THR A 179 14.09 -5.58 17.82
CA THR A 179 14.52 -6.48 16.75
C THR A 179 13.36 -6.78 15.83
N VAL A 180 13.53 -6.54 14.53
CA VAL A 180 12.56 -6.83 13.47
C VAL A 180 13.00 -8.09 12.74
N TYR A 181 12.14 -9.12 12.72
CA TYR A 181 12.33 -10.35 11.95
C TYR A 181 11.60 -10.26 10.62
N GLU A 182 12.30 -10.50 9.54
CA GLU A 182 11.75 -10.50 8.18
C GLU A 182 12.08 -11.83 7.48
N ARG A 183 11.07 -12.48 6.91
CA ARG A 183 11.26 -13.75 6.18
C ARG A 183 11.93 -13.60 4.82
N GLU A 184 11.76 -12.43 4.20
CA GLU A 184 12.38 -12.11 2.91
C GLU A 184 13.85 -11.70 3.07
N ASP A 185 14.56 -11.66 1.96
CA ASP A 185 15.96 -11.24 1.87
C ASP A 185 16.16 -9.73 2.00
N ARG A 186 15.08 -8.94 2.00
CA ARG A 186 15.07 -7.47 2.15
C ARG A 186 13.91 -7.02 3.00
N VAL A 187 14.14 -5.93 3.73
CA VAL A 187 13.16 -5.24 4.57
C VAL A 187 12.15 -4.46 3.72
N GLY A 188 10.89 -4.34 4.17
CA GLY A 188 9.90 -3.47 3.56
C GLY A 188 8.56 -4.15 3.25
N GLY A 189 8.47 -5.48 3.31
CA GLY A 189 7.24 -6.22 3.03
C GLY A 189 6.69 -5.91 1.63
N LEU A 190 5.42 -5.50 1.53
CA LEU A 190 4.81 -5.16 0.22
C LEU A 190 5.40 -3.89 -0.41
N LEU A 191 5.97 -2.97 0.35
CA LEU A 191 6.71 -1.82 -0.22
C LEU A 191 7.90 -2.30 -1.06
N MET A 192 8.61 -3.33 -0.58
CA MET A 192 9.75 -3.91 -1.28
C MET A 192 9.31 -4.77 -2.46
N TYR A 193 8.40 -5.71 -2.25
CA TYR A 193 8.13 -6.77 -3.23
C TYR A 193 6.72 -6.81 -3.82
N GLY A 194 5.75 -6.11 -3.23
CA GLY A 194 4.39 -6.03 -3.77
C GLY A 194 4.18 -4.84 -4.70
N ILE A 195 4.89 -3.74 -4.47
CA ILE A 195 4.84 -2.52 -5.28
C ILE A 195 6.00 -2.53 -6.26
N PRO A 196 5.79 -2.30 -7.57
CA PRO A 196 6.88 -2.31 -8.55
C PRO A 196 7.84 -1.12 -8.36
N ASN A 197 9.08 -1.29 -8.85
CA ASN A 197 10.14 -0.29 -8.69
C ASN A 197 9.80 1.06 -9.33
N MET A 198 9.09 1.05 -10.48
CA MET A 198 8.69 2.29 -11.16
C MET A 198 7.66 3.13 -10.37
N LYS A 199 7.01 2.57 -9.36
CA LYS A 199 6.10 3.29 -8.47
C LYS A 199 6.75 3.70 -7.15
N LEU A 200 7.71 2.91 -6.67
CA LEU A 200 8.53 3.16 -5.48
C LEU A 200 9.90 2.55 -5.69
N ASP A 201 10.90 3.40 -5.93
CA ASP A 201 12.29 2.97 -6.03
C ASP A 201 12.77 2.35 -4.72
N LYS A 202 13.39 1.15 -4.81
CA LYS A 202 13.74 0.38 -3.61
C LYS A 202 14.88 1.01 -2.81
N SER A 203 15.70 1.86 -3.42
CA SER A 203 16.71 2.65 -2.72
C SER A 203 16.09 3.60 -1.67
N ILE A 204 14.85 4.04 -1.87
CA ILE A 204 14.12 4.87 -0.91
C ILE A 204 13.83 4.09 0.37
N ILE A 205 13.53 2.78 0.26
CA ILE A 205 13.33 1.91 1.41
C ILE A 205 14.68 1.70 2.12
N ASP A 206 15.72 1.36 1.37
CA ASP A 206 17.05 1.12 1.90
C ASP A 206 17.59 2.36 2.64
N ARG A 207 17.38 3.56 2.07
CA ARG A 207 17.73 4.85 2.68
C ARG A 207 17.12 5.00 4.08
N LYS A 208 15.81 4.74 4.23
CA LYS A 208 15.12 4.84 5.53
C LYS A 208 15.54 3.74 6.49
N VAL A 209 15.65 2.51 6.02
CA VAL A 209 16.08 1.35 6.83
C VAL A 209 17.50 1.56 7.38
N ASN A 210 18.39 2.17 6.62
CA ASN A 210 19.75 2.49 7.09
C ASN A 210 19.71 3.50 8.24
N ILE A 211 18.89 4.56 8.16
CA ILE A 211 18.67 5.48 9.29
C ILE A 211 18.18 4.70 10.51
N MET A 212 17.19 3.84 10.36
CA MET A 212 16.64 3.04 11.47
C MET A 212 17.70 2.11 12.11
N LYS A 213 18.62 1.55 11.29
CA LYS A 213 19.75 0.76 11.79
C LYS A 213 20.73 1.62 12.60
N GLU A 214 21.07 2.80 12.11
CA GLU A 214 21.96 3.75 12.81
C GLU A 214 21.32 4.26 14.11
N GLU A 215 19.99 4.30 14.20
CA GLU A 215 19.26 4.59 15.43
C GLU A 215 19.22 3.41 16.42
N GLY A 216 19.69 2.23 16.01
CA GLY A 216 19.86 1.05 16.87
C GLY A 216 18.75 0.00 16.75
N ILE A 217 17.94 0.02 15.69
CA ILE A 217 17.00 -1.07 15.39
C ILE A 217 17.75 -2.22 14.71
N HIS A 218 17.56 -3.44 15.22
CA HIS A 218 18.16 -4.64 14.65
C HIS A 218 17.22 -5.32 13.67
N PHE A 219 17.72 -5.68 12.49
CA PHE A 219 16.97 -6.41 11.47
C PHE A 219 17.57 -7.80 11.27
N VAL A 220 16.73 -8.83 11.37
CA VAL A 220 17.06 -10.23 11.09
C VAL A 220 16.26 -10.64 9.85
N ILE A 221 16.94 -10.62 8.70
CA ILE A 221 16.34 -10.96 7.40
C ILE A 221 16.54 -12.45 7.07
N GLY A 222 15.72 -12.99 6.16
CA GLY A 222 15.77 -14.40 5.76
C GLY A 222 15.34 -15.33 6.90
N CYS A 223 14.55 -14.85 7.86
CA CYS A 223 14.12 -15.62 9.04
C CYS A 223 12.57 -15.67 9.09
N ASP A 224 12.01 -16.83 8.76
CA ASP A 224 10.56 -17.07 8.80
C ASP A 224 10.14 -17.56 10.19
N VAL A 225 9.66 -16.64 11.01
CA VAL A 225 9.21 -16.95 12.38
C VAL A 225 7.99 -17.89 12.34
N GLY A 226 8.06 -18.95 13.10
CA GLY A 226 7.10 -20.05 13.09
C GLY A 226 7.58 -21.26 12.27
N LYS A 227 8.59 -21.08 11.40
CA LYS A 227 9.27 -22.17 10.69
C LYS A 227 10.74 -22.26 11.12
N ASP A 228 11.53 -21.21 10.93
CA ASP A 228 12.98 -21.20 11.21
C ASP A 228 13.28 -20.98 12.68
N ILE A 229 12.47 -20.17 13.37
CA ILE A 229 12.55 -19.92 14.81
C ILE A 229 11.18 -20.12 15.45
N LYS A 230 11.14 -20.81 16.59
CA LYS A 230 9.90 -21.09 17.32
C LYS A 230 9.54 -19.94 18.27
N PRO A 231 8.24 -19.64 18.48
CA PRO A 231 7.81 -18.62 19.46
C PRO A 231 8.39 -18.79 20.85
N ALA A 232 8.59 -20.03 21.32
CA ALA A 232 9.20 -20.33 22.62
C ALA A 232 10.62 -19.78 22.79
N GLU A 233 11.37 -19.63 21.70
CA GLU A 233 12.71 -19.02 21.72
C GLU A 233 12.61 -17.49 21.84
N LEU A 234 11.62 -16.89 21.18
CA LEU A 234 11.36 -15.45 21.26
C LEU A 234 10.87 -15.05 22.67
N TYR A 235 9.98 -15.84 23.30
CA TYR A 235 9.51 -15.58 24.65
C TYR A 235 10.64 -15.58 25.72
N LYS A 236 11.72 -16.31 25.46
CA LYS A 236 12.90 -16.30 26.36
C LYS A 236 13.77 -15.07 26.23
N LYS A 237 13.69 -14.41 25.06
CA LYS A 237 14.61 -13.34 24.65
C LYS A 237 13.98 -11.95 24.71
N TYR A 238 12.65 -11.85 24.54
CA TYR A 238 11.93 -10.59 24.43
C TYR A 238 10.83 -10.47 25.48
N ASP A 239 10.62 -9.26 25.97
CA ASP A 239 9.56 -8.92 26.93
C ASP A 239 8.18 -8.87 26.24
N ARG A 240 8.13 -8.41 24.97
CA ARG A 240 6.93 -8.31 24.16
C ARG A 240 7.20 -8.68 22.71
N ILE A 241 6.14 -9.13 22.02
CA ILE A 241 6.19 -9.52 20.61
C ILE A 241 5.02 -8.85 19.89
N ILE A 242 5.27 -8.27 18.71
CA ILE A 242 4.23 -7.68 17.84
C ILE A 242 4.20 -8.43 16.51
N LEU A 243 3.05 -8.98 16.17
CA LEU A 243 2.83 -9.67 14.90
C LEU A 243 2.40 -8.65 13.82
N CYS A 244 3.26 -8.42 12.83
CA CYS A 244 3.07 -7.50 11.71
C CYS A 244 3.21 -8.21 10.35
N CYS A 245 2.74 -9.45 10.26
CA CYS A 245 2.98 -10.36 9.13
C CYS A 245 2.16 -10.04 7.87
N GLY A 246 1.24 -9.07 7.95
CA GLY A 246 0.36 -8.68 6.86
C GLY A 246 -0.78 -9.68 6.59
N ALA A 247 -1.53 -9.46 5.51
CA ALA A 247 -2.59 -10.33 5.01
C ALA A 247 -2.14 -10.90 3.66
N LYS A 248 -1.45 -12.04 3.67
CA LYS A 248 -0.84 -12.62 2.45
C LYS A 248 -1.53 -13.89 1.94
N ASN A 249 -2.67 -14.30 2.55
CA ASN A 249 -3.46 -15.42 2.05
C ASN A 249 -4.27 -14.95 0.81
N PRO A 250 -3.87 -15.32 -0.43
CA PRO A 250 -4.49 -14.76 -1.63
C PRO A 250 -5.88 -15.34 -1.86
N ARG A 251 -6.78 -14.51 -2.39
CA ARG A 251 -8.06 -14.99 -2.92
C ARG A 251 -7.83 -15.61 -4.29
N ASP A 252 -8.22 -16.86 -4.42
CA ASP A 252 -8.09 -17.60 -5.68
C ASP A 252 -9.39 -17.61 -6.48
N ILE A 253 -9.29 -17.96 -7.76
CA ILE A 253 -10.42 -18.12 -8.70
C ILE A 253 -10.77 -19.61 -8.77
N LYS A 254 -12.02 -19.91 -8.45
CA LYS A 254 -12.58 -21.27 -8.59
C LYS A 254 -13.14 -21.44 -10.02
N ALA A 255 -12.31 -21.91 -10.92
CA ALA A 255 -12.68 -22.21 -12.31
C ALA A 255 -11.93 -23.45 -12.80
N ASP A 256 -12.54 -24.20 -13.70
CA ASP A 256 -11.92 -25.38 -14.29
C ASP A 256 -10.63 -25.01 -15.01
N GLY A 257 -9.64 -25.90 -14.96
CA GLY A 257 -8.33 -25.64 -15.55
C GLY A 257 -7.41 -24.69 -14.77
N ARG A 258 -7.77 -24.30 -13.51
CA ARG A 258 -6.97 -23.40 -12.67
C ARG A 258 -5.53 -23.86 -12.44
N ASP A 259 -5.27 -25.14 -12.56
CA ASP A 259 -3.95 -25.78 -12.42
C ASP A 259 -3.07 -25.67 -13.68
N ALA A 260 -3.50 -24.95 -14.72
CA ALA A 260 -2.69 -24.71 -15.92
C ALA A 260 -1.40 -23.95 -15.58
N LYS A 261 -0.29 -24.37 -16.23
CA LYS A 261 0.97 -23.63 -16.18
C LYS A 261 0.82 -22.27 -16.87
N GLY A 262 1.20 -21.20 -16.22
CA GLY A 262 1.03 -19.83 -16.71
C GLY A 262 0.01 -19.01 -15.92
N ILE A 263 -0.55 -19.57 -14.83
CA ILE A 263 -1.45 -18.85 -13.92
C ILE A 263 -0.76 -18.63 -12.59
N TYR A 264 -0.56 -17.36 -12.21
CA TYR A 264 0.15 -16.94 -11.00
C TYR A 264 -0.67 -15.94 -10.20
N PHE A 265 -0.41 -15.84 -8.90
CA PHE A 265 -0.90 -14.71 -8.13
C PHE A 265 -0.09 -13.45 -8.47
N ALA A 266 -0.77 -12.32 -8.52
CA ALA A 266 -0.17 -11.03 -8.89
C ALA A 266 1.05 -10.67 -8.02
N VAL A 267 0.96 -10.87 -6.70
CA VAL A 267 2.07 -10.54 -5.79
C VAL A 267 3.28 -11.44 -6.02
N ASP A 268 3.09 -12.71 -6.36
CA ASP A 268 4.21 -13.61 -6.68
C ASP A 268 4.93 -13.18 -7.97
N TYR A 269 4.15 -12.77 -8.98
CA TYR A 269 4.69 -12.22 -10.21
C TYR A 269 5.49 -10.93 -9.96
N LEU A 270 4.93 -9.97 -9.21
CA LEU A 270 5.59 -8.71 -8.88
C LEU A 270 6.83 -8.92 -8.00
N THR A 271 6.76 -9.87 -7.05
CA THR A 271 7.89 -10.24 -6.19
C THR A 271 9.06 -10.79 -7.02
N GLN A 272 8.80 -11.75 -7.90
CA GLN A 272 9.83 -12.35 -8.74
C GLN A 272 10.45 -11.32 -9.69
N ASN A 273 9.63 -10.46 -10.32
CA ASN A 273 10.12 -9.39 -11.17
C ASN A 273 11.03 -8.43 -10.39
N THR A 274 10.61 -7.98 -9.22
CA THR A 274 11.40 -7.03 -8.42
C THR A 274 12.69 -7.67 -7.90
N LYS A 275 12.65 -8.93 -7.43
CA LYS A 275 13.86 -9.65 -7.00
C LYS A 275 14.87 -9.77 -8.14
N SER A 276 14.43 -10.22 -9.32
CA SER A 276 15.29 -10.34 -10.50
C SER A 276 15.82 -8.98 -10.96
N LEU A 277 14.99 -7.94 -10.96
CA LEU A 277 15.41 -6.58 -11.29
C LEU A 277 16.55 -6.10 -10.36
N LEU A 278 16.37 -6.23 -9.04
CA LEU A 278 17.35 -5.78 -8.06
C LEU A 278 18.64 -6.63 -8.03
N ASN A 279 18.54 -7.92 -8.31
CA ASN A 279 19.67 -8.83 -8.22
C ASN A 279 20.50 -8.86 -9.49
N SER A 280 19.88 -8.67 -10.67
CA SER A 280 20.53 -8.94 -11.95
C SER A 280 20.08 -8.04 -13.10
N ASN A 281 19.26 -7.02 -12.83
CA ASN A 281 18.60 -6.23 -13.88
C ASN A 281 17.86 -7.12 -14.91
N LEU A 282 17.12 -8.13 -14.40
CA LEU A 282 16.32 -9.10 -15.17
C LEU A 282 17.13 -10.03 -16.09
N THR A 283 18.43 -10.20 -15.85
CA THR A 283 19.28 -11.09 -16.69
C THR A 283 19.38 -12.53 -16.17
N ASP A 284 18.96 -12.79 -14.91
CA ASP A 284 19.07 -14.11 -14.28
C ASP A 284 17.98 -15.12 -14.71
N GLY A 285 16.95 -14.64 -15.41
CA GLY A 285 15.83 -15.47 -15.85
C GLY A 285 14.95 -16.01 -14.72
N LYS A 286 15.13 -15.56 -13.48
CA LYS A 286 14.41 -16.04 -12.29
C LYS A 286 13.10 -15.29 -12.03
N PHE A 287 12.36 -15.00 -13.07
CA PHE A 287 11.06 -14.32 -13.01
C PHE A 287 10.10 -14.85 -14.07
N VAL A 288 8.82 -14.68 -13.84
CA VAL A 288 7.79 -14.98 -14.83
C VAL A 288 7.80 -13.89 -15.90
N SER A 289 8.13 -14.28 -17.15
CA SER A 289 8.20 -13.33 -18.27
C SER A 289 6.87 -13.21 -18.99
N ALA A 290 6.42 -11.98 -19.23
CA ALA A 290 5.29 -11.62 -20.07
C ALA A 290 5.68 -11.39 -21.55
N LYS A 291 6.98 -11.47 -21.89
CA LYS A 291 7.48 -11.15 -23.24
C LYS A 291 6.79 -11.97 -24.33
N GLY A 292 6.17 -11.28 -25.27
CA GLY A 292 5.49 -11.89 -26.43
C GLY A 292 4.19 -12.62 -26.12
N LYS A 293 3.68 -12.54 -24.87
CA LYS A 293 2.48 -13.26 -24.43
C LYS A 293 1.25 -12.35 -24.42
N ASN A 294 0.08 -12.96 -24.61
CA ASN A 294 -1.19 -12.34 -24.26
C ASN A 294 -1.38 -12.52 -22.76
N VAL A 295 -1.43 -11.41 -22.04
CA VAL A 295 -1.53 -11.37 -20.57
C VAL A 295 -2.94 -11.00 -20.16
N VAL A 296 -3.55 -11.78 -19.26
CA VAL A 296 -4.84 -11.45 -18.67
C VAL A 296 -4.67 -11.25 -17.16
N ILE A 297 -5.16 -10.14 -16.66
CA ILE A 297 -5.12 -9.79 -15.23
C ILE A 297 -6.53 -9.84 -14.68
N ILE A 298 -6.75 -10.58 -13.60
CA ILE A 298 -8.06 -10.73 -12.95
C ILE A 298 -8.08 -9.86 -11.71
N GLY A 299 -8.78 -8.71 -11.81
CA GLY A 299 -8.94 -7.71 -10.76
C GLY A 299 -8.58 -6.29 -11.23
N GLY A 300 -9.47 -5.33 -10.96
CA GLY A 300 -9.37 -3.94 -11.42
C GLY A 300 -8.67 -2.98 -10.47
N GLY A 301 -8.15 -3.45 -9.31
CA GLY A 301 -7.52 -2.61 -8.30
C GLY A 301 -6.07 -2.22 -8.62
N ASP A 302 -5.42 -1.52 -7.66
CA ASP A 302 -4.04 -1.00 -7.82
C ASP A 302 -3.03 -2.12 -8.12
N THR A 303 -3.14 -3.29 -7.48
CA THR A 303 -2.25 -4.44 -7.77
C THR A 303 -2.41 -4.94 -9.21
N GLY A 304 -3.65 -4.92 -9.73
CA GLY A 304 -3.91 -5.26 -11.13
C GLY A 304 -3.25 -4.25 -12.07
N ASN A 305 -3.36 -2.95 -11.79
CA ASN A 305 -2.69 -1.90 -12.54
C ASN A 305 -1.15 -2.05 -12.49
N ASP A 306 -0.59 -2.38 -11.34
CA ASP A 306 0.85 -2.65 -11.19
C ASP A 306 1.31 -3.83 -12.06
N CYS A 307 0.47 -4.87 -12.21
CA CYS A 307 0.71 -5.97 -13.13
C CYS A 307 0.62 -5.53 -14.61
N VAL A 308 -0.33 -4.65 -14.98
CA VAL A 308 -0.43 -4.09 -16.34
C VAL A 308 0.87 -3.38 -16.71
N GLY A 309 1.32 -2.42 -15.90
CA GLY A 309 2.55 -1.68 -16.15
C GLY A 309 3.81 -2.56 -16.19
N THR A 310 3.87 -3.58 -15.33
CA THR A 310 4.99 -4.54 -15.32
C THR A 310 5.01 -5.40 -16.58
N ALA A 311 3.86 -5.93 -17.00
CA ALA A 311 3.76 -6.78 -18.20
C ALA A 311 4.12 -6.01 -19.48
N ILE A 312 3.72 -4.75 -19.60
CA ILE A 312 4.07 -3.88 -20.71
C ILE A 312 5.59 -3.68 -20.79
N ARG A 313 6.26 -3.37 -19.66
CA ARG A 313 7.71 -3.19 -19.59
C ARG A 313 8.48 -4.48 -19.96
N GLN A 314 7.91 -5.64 -19.66
CA GLN A 314 8.47 -6.91 -20.08
C GLN A 314 8.22 -7.25 -21.57
N GLY A 315 7.45 -6.45 -22.30
CA GLY A 315 7.16 -6.65 -23.72
C GLY A 315 6.02 -7.62 -24.00
N ALA A 316 4.94 -7.56 -23.23
CA ALA A 316 3.70 -8.29 -23.49
C ALA A 316 3.15 -7.99 -24.90
N LYS A 317 2.60 -9.00 -25.57
CA LYS A 317 1.94 -8.86 -26.88
C LYS A 317 0.60 -8.11 -26.77
N SER A 318 -0.13 -8.40 -25.72
CA SER A 318 -1.37 -7.71 -25.34
C SER A 318 -1.57 -7.81 -23.83
N VAL A 319 -2.32 -6.86 -23.26
CA VAL A 319 -2.72 -6.90 -21.86
C VAL A 319 -4.21 -6.64 -21.77
N THR A 320 -4.93 -7.51 -21.06
CA THR A 320 -6.36 -7.35 -20.75
C THR A 320 -6.56 -7.44 -19.24
N GLN A 321 -7.32 -6.51 -18.67
CA GLN A 321 -7.63 -6.47 -17.24
C GLN A 321 -9.12 -6.70 -17.04
N LEU A 322 -9.50 -7.78 -16.33
CA LEU A 322 -10.89 -8.13 -16.05
C LEU A 322 -11.33 -7.52 -14.72
N GLU A 323 -12.42 -6.76 -14.75
CA GLU A 323 -13.06 -6.20 -13.58
C GLU A 323 -14.50 -6.73 -13.44
N MET A 324 -14.79 -7.34 -12.31
CA MET A 324 -16.14 -7.92 -12.07
C MET A 324 -17.20 -6.85 -11.83
N MET A 325 -16.82 -5.68 -11.33
CA MET A 325 -17.75 -4.60 -11.03
C MET A 325 -18.07 -3.77 -12.30
N PRO A 326 -19.20 -3.03 -12.30
CA PRO A 326 -19.49 -2.06 -13.35
C PRO A 326 -18.40 -0.97 -13.45
N CYS A 327 -18.22 -0.41 -14.64
CA CYS A 327 -17.39 0.77 -14.83
C CYS A 327 -17.90 1.92 -13.93
N PRO A 328 -17.06 2.51 -13.10
CA PRO A 328 -17.45 3.68 -12.31
C PRO A 328 -17.82 4.88 -13.21
N PRO A 329 -18.68 5.79 -12.74
CA PRO A 329 -18.95 7.02 -13.47
C PRO A 329 -17.71 7.93 -13.53
N THR A 330 -17.66 8.85 -14.46
CA THR A 330 -16.58 9.84 -14.60
C THR A 330 -16.62 10.92 -13.53
N GLU A 331 -17.80 11.19 -12.97
CA GLU A 331 -18.05 12.19 -11.93
C GLU A 331 -18.73 11.56 -10.72
N ARG A 332 -18.71 12.25 -9.57
CA ARG A 332 -19.39 11.79 -8.36
C ARG A 332 -20.90 11.68 -8.61
N ALA A 333 -21.46 10.50 -8.32
CA ALA A 333 -22.90 10.32 -8.27
C ALA A 333 -23.51 11.04 -7.05
N ALA A 334 -24.82 11.38 -7.13
CA ALA A 334 -25.54 12.05 -6.04
C ALA A 334 -25.49 11.30 -4.70
N ASN A 335 -25.40 9.97 -4.73
CA ASN A 335 -25.26 9.11 -3.53
C ASN A 335 -23.80 8.95 -3.06
N ASN A 336 -22.85 9.68 -3.64
CA ASN A 336 -21.44 9.70 -3.26
C ASN A 336 -20.92 11.15 -3.09
N PRO A 337 -21.56 11.95 -2.21
CA PRO A 337 -21.17 13.35 -2.03
C PRO A 337 -19.82 13.49 -1.34
N TRP A 338 -19.16 14.65 -1.53
CA TRP A 338 -18.05 15.06 -0.68
C TRP A 338 -18.48 15.09 0.80
N PRO A 339 -17.66 14.71 1.78
CA PRO A 339 -16.24 14.33 1.70
C PRO A 339 -15.98 12.83 1.57
N GLN A 340 -16.96 12.02 1.15
CA GLN A 340 -16.75 10.60 0.92
C GLN A 340 -15.61 10.36 -0.09
N TRP A 341 -14.96 9.19 0.00
CA TRP A 341 -14.04 8.75 -1.06
C TRP A 341 -14.76 8.73 -2.42
N PRO A 342 -14.20 9.34 -3.48
CA PRO A 342 -14.85 9.40 -4.78
C PRO A 342 -14.88 8.01 -5.45
N LYS A 343 -16.08 7.53 -5.74
CA LYS A 343 -16.32 6.29 -6.52
C LYS A 343 -16.41 6.64 -8.01
N VAL A 344 -15.33 7.15 -8.57
CA VAL A 344 -15.26 7.61 -9.97
C VAL A 344 -14.21 6.79 -10.73
N LEU A 345 -14.35 6.78 -12.05
CA LEU A 345 -13.37 6.16 -12.93
C LEU A 345 -12.02 6.86 -12.78
N LYS A 346 -11.00 6.09 -12.44
CA LYS A 346 -9.62 6.51 -12.40
C LYS A 346 -8.83 5.71 -13.43
N THR A 347 -8.10 6.39 -14.28
CA THR A 347 -7.08 5.78 -15.13
C THR A 347 -5.74 5.99 -14.45
N ASP A 348 -5.06 4.89 -14.11
CA ASP A 348 -3.75 4.93 -13.45
C ASP A 348 -2.64 4.62 -14.48
N TYR A 349 -1.40 4.74 -14.06
CA TYR A 349 -0.24 4.72 -14.94
C TYR A 349 -0.17 3.49 -15.87
N GLY A 350 -0.51 2.28 -15.39
CA GLY A 350 -0.48 1.07 -16.21
C GLY A 350 -1.57 1.05 -17.29
N GLN A 351 -2.79 1.55 -16.96
CA GLN A 351 -3.83 1.71 -17.98
C GLN A 351 -3.45 2.79 -19.01
N GLU A 352 -2.86 3.93 -18.58
CA GLU A 352 -2.35 4.94 -19.50
C GLU A 352 -1.31 4.37 -20.47
N GLU A 353 -0.39 3.56 -19.94
CA GLU A 353 0.64 2.86 -20.72
C GLU A 353 0.03 1.87 -21.72
N ALA A 354 -0.99 1.11 -21.30
CA ALA A 354 -1.72 0.21 -22.20
C ALA A 354 -2.43 0.96 -23.32
N ILE A 355 -3.08 2.08 -23.01
CA ILE A 355 -3.71 2.95 -24.02
C ILE A 355 -2.67 3.48 -25.01
N ALA A 356 -1.52 3.93 -24.51
CA ALA A 356 -0.46 4.48 -25.37
C ALA A 356 0.21 3.42 -26.27
N VAL A 357 0.31 2.16 -25.80
CA VAL A 357 0.96 1.07 -26.53
C VAL A 357 -0.01 0.31 -27.44
N PHE A 358 -1.21 0.00 -26.95
CA PHE A 358 -2.18 -0.86 -27.63
C PHE A 358 -3.37 -0.08 -28.26
N GLY A 359 -3.50 1.22 -27.98
CA GLY A 359 -4.54 2.08 -28.54
C GLY A 359 -5.92 1.99 -27.88
N HIS A 360 -6.05 1.26 -26.76
CA HIS A 360 -7.32 1.09 -26.03
C HIS A 360 -7.09 0.84 -24.54
N ASP A 361 -8.11 1.12 -23.72
CA ASP A 361 -8.13 0.79 -22.31
C ASP A 361 -8.11 -0.74 -22.13
N PRO A 362 -7.21 -1.30 -21.32
CA PRO A 362 -7.10 -2.75 -21.13
C PRO A 362 -8.26 -3.35 -20.34
N ARG A 363 -9.11 -2.55 -19.71
CA ARG A 363 -10.15 -3.02 -18.78
C ARG A 363 -11.41 -3.50 -19.47
N ILE A 364 -11.90 -4.66 -19.07
CA ILE A 364 -13.22 -5.18 -19.43
C ILE A 364 -14.02 -5.31 -18.14
N TYR A 365 -15.06 -4.50 -18.00
CA TYR A 365 -15.91 -4.45 -16.81
C TYR A 365 -17.03 -5.52 -16.86
N LYS A 366 -17.63 -5.79 -15.69
CA LYS A 366 -18.70 -6.80 -15.52
C LYS A 366 -18.30 -8.13 -16.12
N THR A 367 -17.07 -8.59 -15.89
CA THR A 367 -16.52 -9.79 -16.54
C THR A 367 -15.69 -10.60 -15.56
N THR A 368 -15.82 -11.91 -15.63
CA THR A 368 -14.99 -12.86 -14.89
C THR A 368 -14.57 -14.04 -15.76
N VAL A 369 -13.65 -14.86 -15.23
CA VAL A 369 -13.24 -16.11 -15.87
C VAL A 369 -14.20 -17.23 -15.49
N LYS A 370 -14.63 -17.99 -16.47
CA LYS A 370 -15.45 -19.22 -16.33
C LYS A 370 -14.58 -20.47 -16.35
N GLU A 371 -13.60 -20.53 -17.27
CA GLU A 371 -12.76 -21.71 -17.49
C GLU A 371 -11.40 -21.32 -18.06
N PHE A 372 -10.36 -22.08 -17.72
CA PHE A 372 -9.01 -21.99 -18.27
C PHE A 372 -8.75 -23.22 -19.17
N HIS A 373 -8.26 -22.98 -20.40
CA HIS A 373 -8.01 -24.06 -21.36
C HIS A 373 -6.50 -24.30 -21.51
N LYS A 374 -6.13 -25.57 -21.40
CA LYS A 374 -4.72 -26.03 -21.52
C LYS A 374 -4.43 -26.56 -22.90
N ASP A 375 -3.17 -26.43 -23.30
CA ASP A 375 -2.61 -27.19 -24.40
C ASP A 375 -2.32 -28.65 -23.94
N LYS A 376 -1.84 -29.49 -24.91
CA LYS A 376 -1.47 -30.87 -24.63
C LYS A 376 -0.28 -31.04 -23.65
N ASN A 377 0.46 -29.96 -23.37
CA ASN A 377 1.60 -29.94 -22.44
C ASN A 377 1.20 -29.35 -21.05
N GLY A 378 -0.08 -29.01 -20.86
CA GLY A 378 -0.60 -28.43 -19.64
C GLY A 378 -0.34 -26.93 -19.50
N ASN A 379 0.14 -26.24 -20.54
CA ASN A 379 0.30 -24.80 -20.52
C ASN A 379 -1.04 -24.10 -20.82
N LEU A 380 -1.25 -22.94 -20.21
CA LEU A 380 -2.40 -22.08 -20.51
C LEU A 380 -2.31 -21.62 -21.97
N LYS A 381 -3.42 -21.71 -22.71
CA LYS A 381 -3.54 -21.32 -24.12
C LYS A 381 -4.59 -20.22 -24.33
N GLU A 382 -5.72 -20.36 -23.68
CA GLU A 382 -6.84 -19.42 -23.74
C GLU A 382 -7.71 -19.56 -22.49
N LEU A 383 -8.62 -18.65 -22.27
CA LEU A 383 -9.63 -18.75 -21.24
C LEU A 383 -11.00 -18.37 -21.80
N THR A 384 -12.06 -18.93 -21.19
CA THR A 384 -13.43 -18.50 -21.42
C THR A 384 -13.80 -17.48 -20.39
N ILE A 385 -14.15 -16.28 -20.81
CA ILE A 385 -14.72 -15.22 -19.98
C ILE A 385 -16.24 -15.20 -20.11
N VAL A 386 -16.93 -14.71 -19.08
CA VAL A 386 -18.39 -14.56 -19.04
C VAL A 386 -18.74 -13.19 -18.50
N SER A 387 -19.76 -12.56 -19.12
CA SER A 387 -20.30 -11.30 -18.62
C SER A 387 -21.04 -11.49 -17.31
N LEU A 388 -21.07 -10.48 -16.48
CA LEU A 388 -21.73 -10.47 -15.18
C LEU A 388 -22.86 -9.43 -15.15
N GLU A 389 -23.95 -9.77 -14.48
CA GLU A 389 -25.02 -8.82 -14.13
C GLU A 389 -25.24 -8.77 -12.62
N SER A 390 -25.73 -7.62 -12.14
CA SER A 390 -26.05 -7.46 -10.73
C SER A 390 -27.45 -7.98 -10.43
N LYS A 391 -27.57 -9.04 -9.61
CA LYS A 391 -28.84 -9.55 -9.11
C LYS A 391 -28.93 -9.39 -7.60
N LYS A 392 -30.11 -9.01 -7.12
CA LYS A 392 -30.39 -8.96 -5.69
C LYS A 392 -30.73 -10.38 -5.20
N ASP A 393 -29.97 -10.85 -4.22
CA ASP A 393 -30.25 -12.10 -3.53
C ASP A 393 -31.49 -11.92 -2.63
N GLU A 394 -32.51 -12.68 -2.86
CA GLU A 394 -33.83 -12.56 -2.17
C GLU A 394 -33.73 -12.91 -0.66
N LYS A 395 -32.77 -13.78 -0.27
CA LYS A 395 -32.61 -14.22 1.12
C LYS A 395 -31.82 -13.23 1.95
N THR A 396 -30.76 -12.67 1.37
CA THR A 396 -29.85 -11.77 2.09
C THR A 396 -30.09 -10.29 1.81
N GLY A 397 -30.86 -9.96 0.76
CA GLY A 397 -31.09 -8.59 0.27
C GLY A 397 -29.85 -7.93 -0.36
N ARG A 398 -28.74 -8.67 -0.49
CA ARG A 398 -27.47 -8.16 -1.03
C ARG A 398 -27.42 -8.30 -2.55
N PHE A 399 -26.79 -7.33 -3.21
CA PHE A 399 -26.49 -7.44 -4.63
C PHE A 399 -25.28 -8.32 -4.85
N MET A 400 -25.40 -9.29 -5.76
CA MET A 400 -24.32 -10.19 -6.18
C MET A 400 -24.15 -10.11 -7.70
N MET A 401 -22.90 -10.21 -8.15
CA MET A 401 -22.59 -10.33 -9.58
C MET A 401 -22.73 -11.79 -10.00
N VAL A 402 -23.61 -12.07 -10.92
CA VAL A 402 -23.90 -13.43 -11.43
C VAL A 402 -23.61 -13.53 -12.92
N PRO A 403 -23.13 -14.69 -13.40
CA PRO A 403 -22.89 -14.91 -14.82
C PRO A 403 -24.17 -14.76 -15.66
N VAL A 404 -24.01 -14.12 -16.83
CA VAL A 404 -25.05 -14.03 -17.86
C VAL A 404 -24.91 -15.23 -18.80
N GLU A 405 -25.93 -16.07 -18.87
CA GLU A 405 -25.94 -17.26 -19.72
C GLU A 405 -25.83 -16.87 -21.21
N GLY A 406 -25.02 -17.61 -21.97
CA GLY A 406 -24.80 -17.35 -23.39
C GLY A 406 -23.90 -16.17 -23.72
N SER A 407 -23.26 -15.55 -22.70
CA SER A 407 -22.33 -14.43 -22.91
C SER A 407 -20.86 -14.85 -22.98
N GLU A 408 -20.59 -16.15 -23.04
CA GLU A 408 -19.24 -16.71 -23.06
C GLU A 408 -18.45 -16.24 -24.28
N LYS A 409 -17.19 -15.86 -24.06
CA LYS A 409 -16.25 -15.48 -25.11
C LYS A 409 -14.89 -16.10 -24.81
N LYS A 410 -14.19 -16.55 -25.84
CA LYS A 410 -12.81 -17.02 -25.76
C LYS A 410 -11.84 -15.84 -25.85
N LEU A 411 -10.82 -15.87 -24.99
CA LEU A 411 -9.77 -14.88 -24.93
C LEU A 411 -8.41 -15.58 -24.92
N PRO A 412 -7.52 -15.33 -25.91
CA PRO A 412 -6.17 -15.88 -25.89
C PRO A 412 -5.40 -15.41 -24.64
N ALA A 413 -4.72 -16.34 -23.98
CA ALA A 413 -3.91 -16.02 -22.80
C ALA A 413 -2.84 -17.08 -22.59
N GLU A 414 -1.59 -16.68 -22.57
CA GLU A 414 -0.45 -17.52 -22.18
C GLU A 414 0.05 -17.19 -20.76
N LEU A 415 -0.45 -16.10 -20.19
CA LEU A 415 -0.15 -15.68 -18.82
C LEU A 415 -1.39 -15.07 -18.17
N VAL A 416 -1.76 -15.60 -17.00
CA VAL A 416 -2.82 -15.03 -16.17
C VAL A 416 -2.25 -14.61 -14.81
N LEU A 417 -2.61 -13.41 -14.37
CA LEU A 417 -2.22 -12.84 -13.08
C LEU A 417 -3.47 -12.57 -12.23
N ILE A 418 -3.60 -13.28 -11.10
CA ILE A 418 -4.75 -13.16 -10.21
C ILE A 418 -4.47 -12.07 -9.18
N ALA A 419 -5.19 -10.94 -9.32
CA ALA A 419 -5.13 -9.76 -8.47
C ALA A 419 -6.46 -9.54 -7.70
N ALA A 420 -7.07 -10.63 -7.21
CA ALA A 420 -8.41 -10.64 -6.61
C ALA A 420 -8.43 -10.26 -5.11
N GLY A 421 -7.32 -9.74 -4.56
CA GLY A 421 -7.16 -9.39 -3.15
C GLY A 421 -6.82 -10.57 -2.25
N PHE A 422 -6.95 -10.37 -0.93
CA PHE A 422 -6.54 -11.33 0.09
C PHE A 422 -7.70 -11.72 1.00
N LEU A 423 -7.60 -12.91 1.59
CA LEU A 423 -8.59 -13.44 2.53
C LEU A 423 -8.24 -13.17 4.00
N GLY A 424 -7.04 -12.69 4.28
CA GLY A 424 -6.53 -12.47 5.62
C GLY A 424 -5.08 -12.95 5.79
N THR A 425 -4.69 -13.27 7.03
CA THR A 425 -3.33 -13.69 7.35
C THR A 425 -3.04 -15.14 6.95
N GLU A 426 -1.77 -15.44 6.74
CA GLU A 426 -1.30 -16.83 6.63
C GLU A 426 -1.38 -17.53 7.99
N SER A 427 -2.12 -18.63 8.07
CA SER A 427 -2.49 -19.27 9.34
C SER A 427 -1.35 -19.87 10.14
N TYR A 428 -0.18 -20.12 9.53
CA TYR A 428 0.92 -20.84 10.20
C TYR A 428 1.54 -20.03 11.35
N VAL A 429 1.71 -18.69 11.20
CA VAL A 429 2.20 -17.81 12.26
C VAL A 429 1.20 -17.77 13.42
N ALA A 430 -0.09 -17.55 13.09
CA ALA A 430 -1.14 -17.53 14.10
C ALA A 430 -1.19 -18.84 14.90
N LYS A 431 -1.10 -20.00 14.22
CA LYS A 431 -1.03 -21.31 14.85
C LYS A 431 0.21 -21.49 15.72
N ALA A 432 1.38 -21.05 15.24
CA ALA A 432 2.63 -21.17 15.97
C ALA A 432 2.58 -20.38 17.30
N PHE A 433 1.99 -19.18 17.30
CA PHE A 433 1.83 -18.35 18.49
C PHE A 433 0.60 -18.72 19.34
N GLY A 434 -0.37 -19.47 18.80
CA GLY A 434 -1.62 -19.79 19.48
C GLY A 434 -2.60 -18.60 19.55
N VAL A 435 -2.46 -17.62 18.64
CA VAL A 435 -3.37 -16.48 18.59
C VAL A 435 -4.66 -16.82 17.85
N GLU A 436 -5.78 -16.28 18.34
CA GLU A 436 -7.09 -16.49 17.75
C GLU A 436 -7.31 -15.67 16.48
N LEU A 437 -8.02 -16.25 15.52
CA LEU A 437 -8.43 -15.58 14.29
C LEU A 437 -9.93 -15.30 14.28
N ASN A 438 -10.32 -14.13 13.78
CA ASN A 438 -11.72 -13.78 13.57
C ASN A 438 -12.28 -14.45 12.29
N ALA A 439 -13.58 -14.27 12.01
CA ALA A 439 -14.25 -14.84 10.85
C ALA A 439 -13.65 -14.42 9.48
N ARG A 440 -12.83 -13.36 9.44
CA ARG A 440 -12.10 -12.89 8.25
C ARG A 440 -10.67 -13.41 8.19
N THR A 441 -10.31 -14.35 9.08
CA THR A 441 -8.96 -14.93 9.21
C THR A 441 -7.86 -13.92 9.56
N ASN A 442 -8.21 -12.80 10.20
CA ASN A 442 -7.27 -11.86 10.79
C ASN A 442 -7.13 -12.15 12.28
N VAL A 443 -6.01 -11.77 12.89
CA VAL A 443 -5.80 -11.97 14.34
C VAL A 443 -6.82 -11.14 15.11
N SER A 444 -7.51 -11.81 16.04
CA SER A 444 -8.56 -11.21 16.87
C SER A 444 -7.99 -10.48 18.07
N THR A 445 -8.55 -9.32 18.38
CA THR A 445 -8.27 -8.55 19.59
C THR A 445 -9.58 -7.97 20.14
N GLN A 446 -9.53 -7.41 21.33
CA GLN A 446 -10.60 -6.55 21.82
C GLN A 446 -10.66 -5.27 20.98
N GLU A 447 -11.85 -4.74 20.75
CA GLU A 447 -12.02 -3.49 19.99
C GLU A 447 -11.22 -2.33 20.60
N GLY A 448 -10.48 -1.63 19.74
CA GLY A 448 -9.59 -0.53 20.15
C GLY A 448 -8.28 -0.95 20.80
N HIS A 449 -7.98 -2.25 20.87
CA HIS A 449 -6.76 -2.80 21.44
C HIS A 449 -5.97 -3.66 20.45
N TYR A 450 -4.69 -3.83 20.72
CA TYR A 450 -3.76 -4.60 19.89
C TYR A 450 -3.21 -5.83 20.62
N ALA A 451 -3.48 -5.99 21.93
CA ALA A 451 -3.16 -7.20 22.68
C ALA A 451 -4.01 -8.38 22.20
N THR A 452 -3.38 -9.53 21.95
CA THR A 452 -4.05 -10.77 21.55
C THR A 452 -4.52 -11.58 22.77
N ASN A 453 -5.19 -12.72 22.54
CA ASN A 453 -5.49 -13.70 23.60
C ASN A 453 -4.25 -14.31 24.25
N VAL A 454 -3.07 -14.17 23.64
CA VAL A 454 -1.80 -14.69 24.15
C VAL A 454 -1.04 -13.58 24.89
N LYS A 455 -0.72 -13.83 26.16
CA LYS A 455 0.01 -12.87 27.00
C LYS A 455 1.29 -12.40 26.33
N ASN A 456 1.56 -11.09 26.36
CA ASN A 456 2.74 -10.43 25.83
C ASN A 456 2.85 -10.47 24.27
N VAL A 457 1.81 -10.90 23.57
CA VAL A 457 1.74 -10.91 22.10
C VAL A 457 0.70 -9.90 21.63
N TYR A 458 1.11 -9.03 20.73
CA TYR A 458 0.32 -7.96 20.12
C TYR A 458 0.27 -8.16 18.60
N VAL A 459 -0.60 -7.45 17.95
CA VAL A 459 -0.77 -7.52 16.49
C VAL A 459 -1.00 -6.13 15.91
N ALA A 460 -0.54 -5.87 14.67
CA ALA A 460 -0.82 -4.62 13.97
C ALA A 460 -0.85 -4.77 12.45
N GLY A 461 -1.47 -3.79 11.79
CA GLY A 461 -1.56 -3.69 10.34
C GLY A 461 -2.51 -4.70 9.72
N ASP A 462 -2.25 -5.09 8.47
CA ASP A 462 -3.15 -5.98 7.73
C ASP A 462 -3.31 -7.36 8.40
N ASN A 463 -2.38 -7.77 9.25
CA ASN A 463 -2.50 -8.98 10.06
C ASN A 463 -3.66 -8.90 11.08
N HIS A 464 -3.99 -7.69 11.51
CA HIS A 464 -5.07 -7.37 12.44
C HIS A 464 -6.36 -6.96 11.72
N ARG A 465 -6.30 -5.93 10.87
CA ARG A 465 -7.48 -5.34 10.25
C ARG A 465 -7.88 -5.95 8.91
N GLY A 466 -7.03 -6.78 8.32
CA GLY A 466 -7.13 -7.23 6.94
C GLY A 466 -6.52 -6.26 5.95
N GLN A 467 -6.54 -6.61 4.67
CA GLN A 467 -5.97 -5.80 3.59
C GLN A 467 -6.43 -4.34 3.68
N SER A 468 -5.46 -3.41 3.74
CA SER A 468 -5.74 -1.99 3.94
C SER A 468 -4.71 -1.10 3.23
N LEU A 469 -4.81 0.22 3.44
CA LEU A 469 -3.87 1.21 2.90
C LEU A 469 -2.62 1.32 3.76
N VAL A 470 -1.51 1.76 3.16
CA VAL A 470 -0.23 1.99 3.85
C VAL A 470 -0.37 2.86 5.09
N VAL A 471 -1.18 3.92 5.03
CA VAL A 471 -1.43 4.83 6.16
C VAL A 471 -2.16 4.16 7.33
N TRP A 472 -3.03 3.19 7.06
CA TRP A 472 -3.65 2.37 8.12
C TRP A 472 -2.64 1.41 8.76
N ALA A 473 -1.78 0.80 7.95
CA ALA A 473 -0.73 -0.07 8.48
C ALA A 473 0.23 0.70 9.39
N ILE A 474 0.64 1.91 8.99
CA ILE A 474 1.48 2.79 9.81
C ILE A 474 0.75 3.17 11.10
N ARG A 475 -0.52 3.59 11.02
CA ARG A 475 -1.33 3.95 12.19
C ARG A 475 -1.37 2.81 13.21
N GLU A 476 -1.77 1.61 12.80
CA GLU A 476 -1.86 0.47 13.72
C GLU A 476 -0.49 0.08 14.30
N GLY A 477 0.59 0.20 13.51
CA GLY A 477 1.94 0.01 14.04
C GLY A 477 2.28 0.99 15.17
N ARG A 478 1.91 2.26 15.02
CA ARG A 478 2.10 3.32 16.04
C ARG A 478 1.24 3.07 17.28
N GLU A 479 -0.03 2.74 17.09
CA GLU A 479 -0.97 2.49 18.20
C GLU A 479 -0.59 1.22 18.98
N ALA A 480 -0.22 0.14 18.29
CA ALA A 480 0.29 -1.08 18.94
C ALA A 480 1.60 -0.82 19.71
N ALA A 481 2.50 0.00 19.16
CA ALA A 481 3.72 0.41 19.84
C ALA A 481 3.42 1.15 21.15
N ARG A 482 2.42 2.06 21.13
CA ARG A 482 1.96 2.79 22.30
C ARG A 482 1.44 1.83 23.38
N GLU A 483 0.57 0.88 23.02
CA GLU A 483 0.02 -0.10 23.96
C GLU A 483 1.12 -1.01 24.53
N VAL A 484 2.10 -1.41 23.72
CA VAL A 484 3.28 -2.16 24.16
C VAL A 484 4.13 -1.34 25.13
N ASP A 485 4.45 -0.08 24.82
CA ASP A 485 5.21 0.81 25.71
C ASP A 485 4.50 0.98 27.06
N GLU A 486 3.20 1.23 27.05
CA GLU A 486 2.37 1.36 28.26
C GLU A 486 2.41 0.06 29.10
N SER A 487 2.34 -1.10 28.45
CA SER A 487 2.43 -2.41 29.12
C SER A 487 3.80 -2.73 29.72
N LEU A 488 4.87 -2.10 29.21
CA LEU A 488 6.25 -2.28 29.69
C LEU A 488 6.63 -1.28 30.77
N MET A 489 6.12 -0.05 30.67
CA MET A 489 6.56 1.08 31.49
C MET A 489 5.50 1.56 32.49
N GLY A 490 4.24 1.08 32.37
CA GLY A 490 3.09 1.59 33.14
C GLY A 490 2.49 2.89 32.60
N TYR A 491 3.11 3.52 31.62
CA TYR A 491 2.66 4.72 30.93
C TYR A 491 3.31 4.83 29.55
N SER A 492 2.77 5.66 28.68
CA SER A 492 3.38 5.96 27.38
C SER A 492 3.32 7.46 27.04
N TYR A 493 4.40 7.98 26.47
CA TYR A 493 4.45 9.34 25.87
C TYR A 493 4.27 9.33 24.35
N LEU A 494 4.05 8.15 23.75
CA LEU A 494 3.75 8.04 22.33
C LEU A 494 2.36 8.64 22.06
N SER A 495 2.26 9.44 21.01
CA SER A 495 1.00 10.13 20.66
C SER A 495 -0.10 9.14 20.32
N VAL A 496 -1.31 9.42 20.79
CA VAL A 496 -2.54 8.77 20.31
C VAL A 496 -2.84 9.29 18.90
N GLN A 497 -3.32 8.41 18.05
CA GLN A 497 -3.74 8.75 16.68
C GLN A 497 -5.24 8.58 16.46
#